data_59bd923799abc7d9cf2684c467660f7d
#
_entry.id   59bd923799abc7d9cf2684c467660f7d
#
_cell.length_a   1.000
_cell.length_b   1.000
_cell.length_c   1.000
_cell.angle_alpha   90.00
_cell.angle_beta   90.00
_cell.angle_gamma   90.00
#
_symmetry.space_group_name_H-M   'P 1'
#
loop_
_entity.id
_entity.type
_entity.pdbx_description
1 polymer ?
#
loop_
_entity_poly.entity_id
_entity_poly.type
_entity_poly.pdbx_seq_one_letter_code
_entity_poly.pdbx_strand_id
1 'polypeptide(L)'
;MVIVAVTSLLTPFFQSRSDLRPEHDIPETTQIATNDSSSNQTAGTLIMPTTIDIVSTTSAFPFVQRWVAQYENQQLASSGSVNVDYLADREISVAEGGSGRLSDLAIVGVPGKNNNSMYIPVSAQAVAVVYNIPSFPDVPSGLRLNSTTLLLILNGSITQWDDAAIKDLNPSLNLPDQRIVVVHNGGDNSDSSSSSSLVLLNQYLGHPNSIWPKNDSIAASGPAELAEMVRKIPYSIGYVDFSYAVQTKMTYAAIGDGNGDYIVPSMQSIGHSVDIALQVHNYSTDRSPSQVQQPPPPTINASRIVSDSYPIVGLYYASLSAIDDDKQEEEGRRRIVAMLDFVKWLITESGGQQTLLEVEYPPIYPGNEQLATYAKITIDTIQKSLII
;
A
#
# COMPACT_ATOMS: atom_id res chain seq x y z
N MET A 1 -27.93 43.68 3.26
CA MET A 1 -27.32 42.57 3.97
C MET A 1 -27.52 41.35 3.11
N VAL A 2 -26.53 41.07 2.27
CA VAL A 2 -26.58 40.00 1.26
C VAL A 2 -25.79 38.82 1.81
N ILE A 3 -26.49 37.72 2.02
CA ILE A 3 -25.89 36.45 2.42
C ILE A 3 -25.46 35.73 1.14
N VAL A 4 -24.15 35.62 0.92
CA VAL A 4 -23.59 34.79 -0.14
C VAL A 4 -23.41 33.40 0.42
N ALA A 5 -24.22 32.45 -0.02
CA ALA A 5 -24.05 31.03 0.24
C ALA A 5 -22.96 30.48 -0.68
N VAL A 6 -21.84 30.08 -0.09
CA VAL A 6 -20.82 29.29 -0.78
C VAL A 6 -21.19 27.82 -0.65
N THR A 7 -21.82 27.29 -1.70
CA THR A 7 -22.01 25.84 -1.86
C THR A 7 -20.70 25.23 -2.37
N SER A 8 -19.98 24.57 -1.49
CA SER A 8 -18.84 23.72 -1.86
C SER A 8 -19.34 22.44 -2.54
N LEU A 9 -19.09 22.34 -3.83
CA LEU A 9 -19.23 21.13 -4.63
C LEU A 9 -18.12 20.15 -4.26
N LEU A 10 -18.38 19.26 -3.31
CA LEU A 10 -17.67 18.00 -3.15
C LEU A 10 -18.59 16.90 -3.71
N THR A 11 -18.50 16.67 -5.00
CA THR A 11 -19.08 15.48 -5.63
C THR A 11 -18.21 14.26 -5.31
N PRO A 12 -18.80 13.12 -4.90
CA PRO A 12 -18.05 11.90 -4.66
C PRO A 12 -17.65 11.28 -6.02
N PHE A 13 -16.35 11.17 -6.25
CA PHE A 13 -15.79 10.41 -7.36
C PHE A 13 -15.82 8.90 -7.03
N PHE A 14 -16.98 8.30 -7.04
CA PHE A 14 -17.14 6.86 -7.10
C PHE A 14 -18.38 6.54 -7.93
N GLN A 15 -18.20 6.51 -9.25
CA GLN A 15 -19.13 5.82 -10.13
C GLN A 15 -18.38 4.73 -10.86
N SER A 16 -18.74 3.49 -10.53
CA SER A 16 -18.34 2.31 -11.28
C SER A 16 -18.76 2.46 -12.74
N ARG A 17 -17.81 2.56 -13.63
CA ARG A 17 -18.05 2.39 -15.07
C ARG A 17 -18.09 0.91 -15.41
N SER A 18 -19.23 0.28 -15.19
CA SER A 18 -19.62 -0.88 -15.99
C SER A 18 -20.47 -0.34 -17.14
N ASP A 19 -20.22 -0.87 -18.32
CA ASP A 19 -20.97 -0.69 -19.58
C ASP A 19 -20.84 0.67 -20.27
N LEU A 20 -19.89 0.74 -21.21
CA LEU A 20 -20.05 1.35 -22.53
C LEU A 20 -18.78 1.07 -23.36
N ARG A 21 -18.79 -0.05 -24.09
CA ARG A 21 -17.97 -0.17 -25.30
C ARG A 21 -18.81 0.36 -26.45
N PRO A 22 -18.41 1.38 -27.17
CA PRO A 22 -18.91 1.60 -28.52
C PRO A 22 -18.14 0.67 -29.47
N GLU A 23 -18.86 -0.18 -30.19
CA GLU A 23 -18.38 -0.81 -31.41
C GLU A 23 -17.99 0.31 -32.37
N HIS A 24 -16.70 0.39 -32.70
CA HIS A 24 -16.25 1.20 -33.82
C HIS A 24 -16.12 0.30 -35.03
N ASP A 25 -17.06 0.48 -35.98
CA ASP A 25 -16.94 0.02 -37.36
C ASP A 25 -15.67 0.61 -37.97
N ILE A 26 -14.85 -0.27 -38.56
CA ILE A 26 -13.67 0.07 -39.35
C ILE A 26 -14.16 0.38 -40.76
N PRO A 27 -13.95 1.57 -41.31
CA PRO A 27 -14.21 1.82 -42.72
C PRO A 27 -13.08 1.24 -43.57
N GLU A 28 -13.50 0.55 -44.63
CA GLU A 28 -12.65 -0.03 -45.67
C GLU A 28 -11.73 0.99 -46.35
N THR A 29 -10.57 0.50 -46.66
CA THR A 29 -9.54 0.85 -47.62
C THR A 29 -9.88 1.93 -48.65
N THR A 30 -9.20 3.08 -48.54
CA THR A 30 -9.03 3.99 -49.68
C THR A 30 -7.58 3.92 -50.14
N GLN A 31 -7.37 3.37 -51.34
CA GLN A 31 -6.11 3.44 -52.06
C GLN A 31 -5.82 4.90 -52.44
N ILE A 32 -4.67 5.40 -52.03
CA ILE A 32 -4.13 6.67 -52.53
C ILE A 32 -2.92 6.37 -53.40
N ALA A 33 -3.01 6.92 -54.61
CA ALA A 33 -2.06 6.80 -55.67
C ALA A 33 -0.65 7.32 -55.31
N THR A 34 0.34 6.59 -55.77
CA THR A 34 1.75 6.95 -55.81
C THR A 34 1.99 8.20 -56.62
N ASN A 35 2.64 9.20 -56.01
CA ASN A 35 3.41 10.18 -56.77
C ASN A 35 4.83 10.23 -56.16
N ASP A 36 5.78 9.81 -57.01
CA ASP A 36 7.21 9.97 -56.81
C ASP A 36 7.59 11.43 -56.60
N SER A 37 8.25 11.70 -55.50
CA SER A 37 9.20 12.83 -55.39
C SER A 37 10.19 12.49 -54.29
N SER A 38 11.40 12.19 -54.68
CA SER A 38 12.57 11.98 -53.85
C SER A 38 12.82 13.15 -52.89
N SER A 39 12.56 12.95 -51.61
CA SER A 39 13.19 13.69 -50.54
C SER A 39 13.64 12.69 -49.47
N ASN A 40 14.93 12.67 -49.23
CA ASN A 40 15.57 11.95 -48.13
C ASN A 40 14.95 12.43 -46.81
N GLN A 41 13.82 11.86 -46.42
CA GLN A 41 13.35 11.90 -45.04
C GLN A 41 13.95 10.68 -44.35
N THR A 42 14.88 10.90 -43.47
CA THR A 42 15.29 9.96 -42.46
C THR A 42 14.00 9.42 -41.81
N ALA A 43 13.66 8.19 -42.08
CA ALA A 43 12.53 7.52 -41.45
C ALA A 43 12.82 7.50 -39.96
N GLY A 44 12.25 8.44 -39.23
CA GLY A 44 12.18 8.35 -37.79
C GLY A 44 11.48 7.07 -37.44
N THR A 45 12.17 6.13 -36.87
CA THR A 45 11.59 4.90 -36.34
C THR A 45 10.48 5.34 -35.37
N LEU A 46 9.23 5.12 -35.74
CA LEU A 46 8.10 5.31 -34.85
C LEU A 46 8.29 4.34 -33.67
N ILE A 47 8.82 4.84 -32.57
CA ILE A 47 8.93 4.06 -31.35
C ILE A 47 7.50 3.90 -30.83
N MET A 48 6.95 2.69 -30.98
CA MET A 48 5.64 2.37 -30.41
C MET A 48 5.74 2.44 -28.87
N PRO A 49 4.80 3.10 -28.20
CA PRO A 49 4.82 3.17 -26.74
C PRO A 49 4.68 1.77 -26.14
N THR A 50 5.49 1.48 -25.14
CA THR A 50 5.38 0.25 -24.36
C THR A 50 4.42 0.49 -23.21
N THR A 51 3.41 -0.36 -23.06
CA THR A 51 2.46 -0.28 -21.94
C THR A 51 2.84 -1.31 -20.89
N ILE A 52 2.90 -0.90 -19.62
CA ILE A 52 3.06 -1.77 -18.45
C ILE A 52 1.76 -1.78 -17.66
N ASP A 53 1.34 -2.97 -17.22
CA ASP A 53 0.14 -3.17 -16.43
C ASP A 53 0.49 -3.23 -14.94
N ILE A 54 -0.03 -2.29 -14.14
CA ILE A 54 0.20 -2.21 -12.71
C ILE A 54 -1.11 -2.38 -11.95
N VAL A 55 -1.08 -3.21 -10.92
CA VAL A 55 -2.19 -3.34 -9.98
C VAL A 55 -1.73 -3.02 -8.55
N SER A 56 -2.61 -2.55 -7.69
CA SER A 56 -2.30 -2.35 -6.29
C SER A 56 -3.46 -2.71 -5.37
N THR A 57 -3.16 -2.96 -4.10
CA THR A 57 -4.17 -2.97 -3.05
C THR A 57 -4.79 -1.57 -2.91
N THR A 58 -6.05 -1.49 -2.48
CA THR A 58 -6.75 -0.21 -2.30
C THR A 58 -6.05 0.71 -1.29
N SER A 59 -5.38 0.15 -0.28
CA SER A 59 -4.58 0.93 0.69
C SER A 59 -3.35 1.60 0.06
N ALA A 60 -2.80 1.05 -1.03
CA ALA A 60 -1.68 1.62 -1.75
C ALA A 60 -2.10 2.62 -2.84
N PHE A 61 -3.40 2.70 -3.16
CA PHE A 61 -3.92 3.53 -4.24
C PHE A 61 -3.40 4.98 -4.22
N PRO A 62 -3.40 5.71 -3.09
CA PRO A 62 -3.05 7.12 -3.10
C PRO A 62 -1.62 7.38 -3.61
N PHE A 63 -0.65 6.58 -3.18
CA PHE A 63 0.73 6.79 -3.62
C PHE A 63 1.02 6.16 -4.98
N VAL A 64 0.41 5.02 -5.31
CA VAL A 64 0.63 4.39 -6.62
C VAL A 64 0.07 5.26 -7.74
N GLN A 65 -1.14 5.82 -7.58
CA GLN A 65 -1.70 6.77 -8.54
C GLN A 65 -0.77 7.97 -8.75
N ARG A 66 -0.18 8.49 -7.67
CA ARG A 66 0.74 9.62 -7.73
C ARG A 66 2.04 9.23 -8.44
N TRP A 67 2.57 8.05 -8.17
CA TRP A 67 3.74 7.51 -8.86
C TRP A 67 3.53 7.39 -10.37
N VAL A 68 2.41 6.79 -10.78
CA VAL A 68 2.07 6.63 -12.20
C VAL A 68 2.04 7.98 -12.89
N ALA A 69 1.28 8.95 -12.34
CA ALA A 69 1.17 10.27 -12.95
C ALA A 69 2.52 10.99 -13.05
N GLN A 70 3.39 10.89 -12.04
CA GLN A 70 4.69 11.56 -12.04
C GLN A 70 5.68 10.86 -12.98
N TYR A 71 5.69 9.54 -13.02
CA TYR A 71 6.54 8.78 -13.92
C TYR A 71 6.19 9.03 -15.39
N GLU A 72 4.90 8.97 -15.76
CA GLU A 72 4.44 9.28 -17.12
C GLU A 72 4.83 10.70 -17.54
N ASN A 73 4.65 11.69 -16.67
CA ASN A 73 5.08 13.07 -16.95
C ASN A 73 6.59 13.16 -17.19
N GLN A 74 7.40 12.42 -16.44
CA GLN A 74 8.85 12.38 -16.63
C GLN A 74 9.23 11.69 -17.94
N GLN A 75 8.54 10.60 -18.31
CA GLN A 75 8.75 9.91 -19.59
C GLN A 75 8.42 10.81 -20.77
N LEU A 76 7.32 11.54 -20.74
CA LEU A 76 6.95 12.52 -21.76
C LEU A 76 8.01 13.61 -21.93
N ALA A 77 8.58 14.13 -20.84
CA ALA A 77 9.62 15.14 -20.86
C ALA A 77 10.95 14.64 -21.46
N SER A 78 11.25 13.34 -21.33
CA SER A 78 12.48 12.71 -21.83
C SER A 78 12.33 12.06 -23.20
N SER A 79 11.20 12.29 -23.93
CA SER A 79 10.86 11.61 -25.19
C SER A 79 10.78 10.08 -25.05
N GLY A 80 10.57 9.59 -23.83
CA GLY A 80 10.27 8.21 -23.54
C GLY A 80 8.85 7.85 -23.98
N SER A 81 8.61 6.57 -24.24
CA SER A 81 7.29 6.08 -24.66
C SER A 81 6.84 4.91 -23.80
N VAL A 82 6.71 5.14 -22.50
CA VAL A 82 6.13 4.17 -21.56
C VAL A 82 4.79 4.71 -21.08
N ASN A 83 3.73 3.93 -21.29
CA ASN A 83 2.42 4.17 -20.73
C ASN A 83 2.21 3.20 -19.55
N VAL A 84 1.43 3.61 -18.56
CA VAL A 84 1.09 2.77 -17.42
C VAL A 84 -0.43 2.57 -17.38
N ASP A 85 -0.89 1.33 -17.54
CA ASP A 85 -2.29 0.95 -17.29
C ASP A 85 -2.40 0.55 -15.81
N TYR A 86 -3.04 1.37 -15.00
CA TYR A 86 -3.10 1.21 -13.56
C TYR A 86 -4.51 0.90 -13.06
N LEU A 87 -4.62 -0.16 -12.26
CA LEU A 87 -5.85 -0.56 -11.58
C LEU A 87 -5.63 -0.74 -10.08
N ALA A 88 -6.38 -0.03 -9.26
CA ALA A 88 -6.51 -0.38 -7.85
C ALA A 88 -7.60 -1.43 -7.69
N ASP A 89 -7.25 -2.61 -7.20
CA ASP A 89 -8.19 -3.69 -6.94
C ASP A 89 -8.35 -3.89 -5.42
N ARG A 90 -9.51 -4.44 -5.04
CA ARG A 90 -9.70 -4.90 -3.66
C ARG A 90 -8.68 -5.99 -3.41
N GLU A 91 -8.02 -5.92 -2.24
CA GLU A 91 -7.23 -7.00 -1.69
C GLU A 91 -6.74 -7.99 -2.76
N ILE A 92 -5.64 -7.66 -3.43
CA ILE A 92 -4.97 -8.64 -4.29
C ILE A 92 -4.56 -9.76 -3.36
N SER A 93 -5.31 -10.84 -3.38
CA SER A 93 -4.97 -12.07 -2.67
C SER A 93 -3.69 -12.60 -3.32
N VAL A 94 -2.57 -12.23 -2.76
CA VAL A 94 -1.26 -12.72 -3.18
C VAL A 94 -1.14 -14.23 -2.96
N ALA A 95 -2.07 -14.82 -2.19
CA ALA A 95 -2.15 -16.28 -1.97
C ALA A 95 -2.46 -17.05 -3.26
N GLU A 96 -3.08 -16.43 -4.27
CA GLU A 96 -3.53 -17.11 -5.49
C GLU A 96 -2.82 -16.66 -6.77
N GLY A 97 -1.70 -15.95 -6.67
CA GLY A 97 -0.90 -15.59 -7.86
C GLY A 97 -1.49 -14.46 -8.70
N GLY A 98 -2.13 -13.50 -8.04
CA GLY A 98 -2.68 -12.31 -8.70
C GLY A 98 -4.13 -12.47 -9.13
N SER A 99 -4.83 -11.36 -9.26
CA SER A 99 -6.12 -11.29 -9.94
C SER A 99 -5.98 -12.01 -11.29
N GLY A 100 -6.99 -12.70 -11.77
CA GLY A 100 -6.94 -13.43 -13.06
C GLY A 100 -6.63 -12.54 -14.29
N ARG A 101 -6.14 -11.33 -14.07
CA ARG A 101 -5.54 -10.41 -15.02
C ARG A 101 -4.03 -10.49 -14.83
N LEU A 102 -3.32 -10.85 -15.88
CA LEU A 102 -1.86 -10.80 -15.92
C LEU A 102 -1.42 -9.33 -15.76
N SER A 103 -0.85 -9.00 -14.61
CA SER A 103 -0.21 -7.70 -14.38
C SER A 103 1.30 -7.86 -14.38
N ASP A 104 1.99 -6.89 -14.94
CA ASP A 104 3.47 -6.88 -14.95
C ASP A 104 4.00 -6.64 -13.52
N LEU A 105 3.30 -5.80 -12.76
CA LEU A 105 3.69 -5.38 -11.43
C LEU A 105 2.49 -5.27 -10.49
N ALA A 106 2.62 -5.77 -9.27
CA ALA A 106 1.63 -5.55 -8.22
C ALA A 106 2.25 -4.83 -7.01
N ILE A 107 1.55 -3.85 -6.43
CA ILE A 107 1.94 -3.22 -5.17
C ILE A 107 1.08 -3.79 -4.05
N VAL A 108 1.73 -4.50 -3.13
CA VAL A 108 1.07 -5.28 -2.08
C VAL A 108 1.64 -4.98 -0.69
N GLY A 109 0.81 -5.05 0.35
CA GLY A 109 1.25 -4.84 1.73
C GLY A 109 1.72 -6.11 2.45
N VAL A 110 1.48 -7.29 1.85
CA VAL A 110 1.93 -8.59 2.40
C VAL A 110 2.48 -9.43 1.27
N PRO A 111 3.73 -9.93 1.38
CA PRO A 111 4.26 -10.85 0.40
C PRO A 111 3.46 -12.16 0.36
N GLY A 112 3.15 -12.65 -0.83
CA GLY A 112 2.49 -13.94 -1.01
C GLY A 112 3.39 -15.11 -0.64
N LYS A 113 2.75 -16.24 -0.41
CA LYS A 113 3.45 -17.52 -0.14
C LYS A 113 4.00 -18.18 -1.42
N ASN A 114 3.74 -17.58 -2.57
CA ASN A 114 4.10 -18.15 -3.86
C ASN A 114 5.59 -17.89 -4.16
N ASN A 115 6.34 -18.94 -4.42
CA ASN A 115 7.79 -18.85 -4.68
C ASN A 115 8.12 -18.28 -6.08
N ASN A 116 7.11 -17.93 -6.88
CA ASN A 116 7.27 -17.44 -8.24
C ASN A 116 7.27 -15.91 -8.38
N SER A 117 7.08 -15.17 -7.30
CA SER A 117 7.07 -13.71 -7.34
C SER A 117 8.28 -13.13 -6.60
N MET A 118 8.89 -12.11 -7.18
CA MET A 118 9.97 -11.34 -6.54
C MET A 118 9.39 -10.10 -5.87
N TYR A 119 9.87 -9.78 -4.67
CA TYR A 119 9.33 -8.68 -3.87
C TYR A 119 10.42 -7.66 -3.58
N ILE A 120 10.21 -6.42 -3.99
CA ILE A 120 11.09 -5.29 -3.69
C ILE A 120 10.33 -4.35 -2.76
N PRO A 121 10.79 -4.10 -1.51
CA PRO A 121 10.16 -3.11 -0.65
C PRO A 121 10.19 -1.73 -1.29
N VAL A 122 9.09 -0.99 -1.21
CA VAL A 122 8.97 0.33 -1.87
C VAL A 122 8.54 1.45 -0.94
N SER A 123 7.85 1.14 0.16
CA SER A 123 7.43 2.09 1.19
C SER A 123 7.22 1.38 2.52
N ALA A 124 7.28 2.11 3.62
CA ALA A 124 6.77 1.60 4.89
C ALA A 124 5.24 1.64 4.90
N GLN A 125 4.65 0.71 5.64
CA GLN A 125 3.23 0.66 5.95
C GLN A 125 3.05 0.75 7.46
N ALA A 126 2.04 1.47 7.93
CA ALA A 126 1.66 1.48 9.34
C ALA A 126 0.14 1.48 9.51
N VAL A 127 -0.34 0.91 10.61
CA VAL A 127 -1.77 0.88 10.94
C VAL A 127 -2.05 1.81 12.09
N ALA A 128 -2.91 2.80 11.87
CA ALA A 128 -3.44 3.66 12.92
C ALA A 128 -4.71 3.06 13.52
N VAL A 129 -4.78 2.97 14.83
CA VAL A 129 -6.00 2.65 15.58
C VAL A 129 -6.80 3.94 15.73
N VAL A 130 -7.86 4.06 14.96
CA VAL A 130 -8.70 5.27 14.89
C VAL A 130 -9.92 5.16 15.78
N TYR A 131 -10.37 6.27 16.33
CA TYR A 131 -11.55 6.30 17.20
C TYR A 131 -12.33 7.60 17.08
N ASN A 132 -13.57 7.59 17.55
CA ASN A 132 -14.47 8.73 17.58
C ASN A 132 -15.10 8.87 18.98
N ILE A 133 -14.51 9.70 19.82
CA ILE A 133 -15.08 10.08 21.12
C ILE A 133 -15.42 11.58 21.07
N PRO A 134 -16.68 11.95 20.93
CA PRO A 134 -17.08 13.35 20.64
C PRO A 134 -16.62 14.40 21.67
N SER A 135 -16.32 13.97 22.90
CA SER A 135 -15.83 14.85 23.97
C SER A 135 -14.31 15.06 23.94
N PHE A 136 -13.59 14.35 23.07
CA PHE A 136 -12.14 14.49 22.95
C PHE A 136 -11.80 15.46 21.83
N PRO A 137 -10.79 16.33 22.03
CA PRO A 137 -10.31 17.16 20.95
C PRO A 137 -9.76 16.30 19.79
N ASP A 138 -9.90 16.76 18.58
CA ASP A 138 -9.36 16.14 17.34
C ASP A 138 -7.82 16.16 17.32
N VAL A 139 -7.19 15.77 18.41
CA VAL A 139 -5.73 15.76 18.56
C VAL A 139 -5.26 14.31 18.61
N PRO A 140 -4.31 13.92 17.77
CA PRO A 140 -3.90 12.52 17.60
C PRO A 140 -3.20 11.87 18.78
N SER A 141 -3.06 12.51 19.93
CA SER A 141 -2.22 12.02 21.03
C SER A 141 -2.96 11.73 22.35
N GLY A 142 -4.29 11.74 22.33
CA GLY A 142 -5.05 11.68 23.60
C GLY A 142 -5.12 10.30 24.23
N LEU A 143 -5.52 9.29 23.46
CA LEU A 143 -5.84 7.96 23.97
C LEU A 143 -4.63 7.02 23.89
N ARG A 144 -4.32 6.32 24.98
CA ARG A 144 -3.25 5.30 25.06
C ARG A 144 -3.87 3.92 25.13
N LEU A 145 -3.41 3.01 24.27
CA LEU A 145 -3.82 1.61 24.23
C LEU A 145 -2.59 0.71 24.10
N ASN A 146 -2.52 -0.36 24.87
CA ASN A 146 -1.54 -1.42 24.69
C ASN A 146 -2.16 -2.62 23.96
N SER A 147 -1.35 -3.59 23.59
CA SER A 147 -1.80 -4.78 22.84
C SER A 147 -2.90 -5.55 23.56
N THR A 148 -2.78 -5.71 24.87
CA THR A 148 -3.77 -6.44 25.70
C THR A 148 -5.11 -5.71 25.74
N THR A 149 -5.12 -4.42 26.09
CA THR A 149 -6.35 -3.62 26.16
C THR A 149 -7.00 -3.50 24.80
N LEU A 150 -6.22 -3.26 23.74
CA LEU A 150 -6.73 -3.19 22.38
C LEU A 150 -7.36 -4.52 21.94
N LEU A 151 -6.72 -5.66 22.24
CA LEU A 151 -7.28 -6.98 21.97
C LEU A 151 -8.61 -7.20 22.68
N LEU A 152 -8.71 -6.84 23.97
CA LEU A 152 -9.92 -6.99 24.77
C LEU A 152 -11.08 -6.09 24.28
N ILE A 153 -10.77 -4.91 23.74
CA ILE A 153 -11.75 -4.05 23.07
C ILE A 153 -12.22 -4.70 21.77
N LEU A 154 -11.29 -5.10 20.90
CA LEU A 154 -11.60 -5.62 19.60
C LEU A 154 -12.35 -6.96 19.64
N ASN A 155 -12.14 -7.77 20.66
CA ASN A 155 -12.88 -9.03 20.85
C ASN A 155 -14.19 -8.88 21.65
N GLY A 156 -14.52 -7.67 22.10
CA GLY A 156 -15.73 -7.36 22.86
C GLY A 156 -15.70 -7.78 24.33
N SER A 157 -14.53 -8.10 24.90
CA SER A 157 -14.38 -8.34 26.35
C SER A 157 -14.48 -7.03 27.14
N ILE A 158 -13.92 -5.94 26.60
CA ILE A 158 -14.11 -4.57 27.08
C ILE A 158 -15.14 -3.92 26.17
N THR A 159 -16.26 -3.47 26.73
CA THR A 159 -17.40 -2.91 25.99
C THR A 159 -17.71 -1.46 26.31
N GLN A 160 -17.03 -0.87 27.28
CA GLN A 160 -17.25 0.51 27.71
C GLN A 160 -15.95 1.31 27.67
N TRP A 161 -16.04 2.58 27.24
CA TRP A 161 -14.87 3.46 27.19
C TRP A 161 -14.29 3.78 28.57
N ASP A 162 -15.14 3.79 29.60
CA ASP A 162 -14.74 4.06 30.98
C ASP A 162 -14.32 2.80 31.78
N ASP A 163 -14.08 1.67 31.08
CA ASP A 163 -13.53 0.45 31.69
C ASP A 163 -12.23 0.73 32.45
N ALA A 164 -12.02 0.05 33.58
CA ALA A 164 -10.86 0.23 34.43
C ALA A 164 -9.54 0.02 33.66
N ALA A 165 -9.47 -0.98 32.79
CA ALA A 165 -8.27 -1.27 32.01
C ALA A 165 -7.91 -0.15 31.03
N ILE A 166 -8.89 0.60 30.51
CA ILE A 166 -8.62 1.79 29.66
C ILE A 166 -8.26 2.99 30.55
N LYS A 167 -8.97 3.20 31.66
CA LYS A 167 -8.71 4.31 32.61
C LYS A 167 -7.31 4.26 33.18
N ASP A 168 -6.84 3.07 33.58
CA ASP A 168 -5.50 2.88 34.14
C ASP A 168 -4.37 3.31 33.18
N LEU A 169 -4.59 3.14 31.84
CA LEU A 169 -3.67 3.64 30.84
C LEU A 169 -3.80 5.14 30.58
N ASN A 170 -4.94 5.72 30.96
CA ASN A 170 -5.33 7.10 30.65
C ASN A 170 -5.80 7.89 31.86
N PRO A 171 -5.02 7.98 32.95
CA PRO A 171 -5.47 8.57 34.21
C PRO A 171 -5.82 10.06 34.12
N SER A 172 -5.32 10.75 33.12
CA SER A 172 -5.60 12.18 32.87
C SER A 172 -6.84 12.42 31.97
N LEU A 173 -7.43 11.37 31.39
CA LEU A 173 -8.58 11.49 30.50
C LEU A 173 -9.87 11.16 31.22
N ASN A 174 -10.89 12.02 31.07
CA ASN A 174 -12.24 11.74 31.54
C ASN A 174 -13.00 10.91 30.48
N LEU A 175 -12.79 9.60 30.51
CA LEU A 175 -13.42 8.68 29.59
C LEU A 175 -14.93 8.58 29.84
N PRO A 176 -15.77 8.63 28.80
CA PRO A 176 -17.23 8.61 28.97
C PRO A 176 -17.75 7.21 29.31
N ASP A 177 -18.80 7.14 30.13
CA ASP A 177 -19.60 5.93 30.35
C ASP A 177 -20.46 5.68 29.11
N GLN A 178 -19.81 5.18 28.05
CA GLN A 178 -20.43 4.92 26.75
C GLN A 178 -19.91 3.61 26.18
N ARG A 179 -20.82 2.90 25.49
CA ARG A 179 -20.47 1.64 24.85
C ARG A 179 -19.53 1.85 23.66
N ILE A 180 -18.52 0.99 23.55
CA ILE A 180 -17.61 0.95 22.42
C ILE A 180 -18.29 0.26 21.23
N VAL A 181 -18.25 0.88 20.06
CA VAL A 181 -18.68 0.29 18.79
C VAL A 181 -17.44 -0.08 17.98
N VAL A 182 -17.20 -1.37 17.81
CA VAL A 182 -16.08 -1.86 17.01
C VAL A 182 -16.46 -1.86 15.53
N VAL A 183 -15.66 -1.20 14.69
CA VAL A 183 -15.82 -1.20 13.24
C VAL A 183 -14.62 -1.93 12.61
N HIS A 184 -14.89 -2.93 11.77
CA HIS A 184 -13.86 -3.73 11.13
C HIS A 184 -14.14 -3.93 9.64
N ASN A 185 -13.15 -4.36 8.86
CA ASN A 185 -13.36 -4.71 7.47
C ASN A 185 -14.11 -6.06 7.36
N GLY A 186 -15.23 -6.09 6.66
CA GLY A 186 -16.08 -7.28 6.51
C GLY A 186 -15.43 -8.42 5.71
N GLY A 187 -14.48 -8.10 4.83
CA GLY A 187 -13.64 -9.08 4.11
C GLY A 187 -12.68 -9.85 5.01
N ASP A 188 -12.40 -9.34 6.22
CA ASP A 188 -11.43 -9.91 7.17
C ASP A 188 -11.91 -11.21 7.86
N ASN A 189 -13.12 -11.66 7.57
CA ASN A 189 -13.68 -12.90 8.12
C ASN A 189 -13.38 -14.15 7.28
N SER A 190 -12.75 -14.01 6.12
CA SER A 190 -12.36 -15.12 5.25
C SER A 190 -10.85 -15.37 5.32
N ASP A 191 -10.44 -16.61 5.48
CA ASP A 191 -9.03 -17.03 5.61
C ASP A 191 -8.14 -16.65 4.41
N SER A 192 -8.72 -16.16 3.31
CA SER A 192 -8.02 -15.92 2.05
C SER A 192 -7.87 -14.45 1.65
N SER A 193 -8.48 -13.51 2.36
CA SER A 193 -8.49 -12.08 1.94
C SER A 193 -8.35 -11.08 3.07
N SER A 194 -7.52 -11.39 4.08
CA SER A 194 -7.23 -10.44 5.14
C SER A 194 -6.46 -9.23 4.60
N SER A 195 -6.94 -8.02 4.90
CA SER A 195 -6.22 -6.79 4.53
C SER A 195 -4.82 -6.76 5.15
N SER A 196 -3.87 -6.14 4.47
CA SER A 196 -2.51 -5.97 5.01
C SER A 196 -2.52 -5.26 6.37
N SER A 197 -3.44 -4.30 6.55
CA SER A 197 -3.63 -3.61 7.83
C SER A 197 -4.07 -4.56 8.93
N LEU A 198 -4.97 -5.53 8.65
CA LEU A 198 -5.35 -6.54 9.63
C LEU A 198 -4.20 -7.49 9.95
N VAL A 199 -3.43 -7.90 8.95
CA VAL A 199 -2.26 -8.77 9.18
C VAL A 199 -1.27 -8.11 10.14
N LEU A 200 -0.95 -6.83 9.94
CA LEU A 200 -0.07 -6.07 10.82
C LEU A 200 -0.66 -5.89 12.23
N LEU A 201 -1.95 -5.59 12.31
CA LEU A 201 -2.65 -5.48 13.60
C LEU A 201 -2.60 -6.79 14.37
N ASN A 202 -2.89 -7.92 13.71
CA ASN A 202 -2.85 -9.25 14.32
C ASN A 202 -1.44 -9.66 14.78
N GLN A 203 -0.39 -9.27 14.02
CA GLN A 203 0.99 -9.46 14.45
C GLN A 203 1.29 -8.71 15.76
N TYR A 204 0.87 -7.47 15.86
CA TYR A 204 1.03 -6.67 17.08
C TYR A 204 0.25 -7.26 18.26
N LEU A 205 -0.97 -7.73 18.03
CA LEU A 205 -1.84 -8.32 19.05
C LEU A 205 -1.40 -9.74 19.47
N GLY A 206 -0.51 -10.39 18.70
CA GLY A 206 -0.10 -11.78 18.93
C GLY A 206 -1.20 -12.79 18.61
N HIS A 207 -2.20 -12.42 17.81
CA HIS A 207 -3.32 -13.27 17.42
C HIS A 207 -3.41 -13.41 15.90
N PRO A 208 -3.35 -14.65 15.35
CA PRO A 208 -3.35 -14.86 13.90
C PRO A 208 -4.75 -14.84 13.25
N ASN A 209 -5.85 -14.84 14.03
CA ASN A 209 -7.20 -15.01 13.53
C ASN A 209 -8.09 -13.80 13.85
N SER A 210 -9.21 -13.68 13.11
CA SER A 210 -10.24 -12.67 13.36
C SER A 210 -10.73 -12.67 14.80
N ILE A 211 -10.71 -11.50 15.42
CA ILE A 211 -10.98 -11.29 16.84
C ILE A 211 -12.32 -10.58 17.10
N TRP A 212 -13.11 -10.31 16.06
CA TRP A 212 -14.30 -9.47 16.15
C TRP A 212 -15.43 -10.08 16.94
N PRO A 213 -16.18 -9.29 17.75
CA PRO A 213 -17.39 -9.75 18.45
C PRO A 213 -18.45 -10.15 17.42
N LYS A 214 -19.01 -11.35 17.53
CA LYS A 214 -19.99 -11.86 16.55
C LYS A 214 -21.26 -11.02 16.45
N ASN A 215 -21.68 -10.33 17.52
CA ASN A 215 -22.97 -9.64 17.58
C ASN A 215 -22.87 -8.12 17.80
N ASP A 216 -21.70 -7.58 18.07
CA ASP A 216 -21.50 -6.21 18.54
C ASP A 216 -20.45 -5.43 17.75
N SER A 217 -20.19 -5.85 16.51
CA SER A 217 -19.30 -5.15 15.59
C SER A 217 -20.00 -4.80 14.29
N ILE A 218 -19.50 -3.77 13.62
CA ILE A 218 -20.00 -3.31 12.33
C ILE A 218 -18.97 -3.65 11.28
N ALA A 219 -19.38 -4.42 10.25
CA ALA A 219 -18.53 -4.77 9.13
C ALA A 219 -18.64 -3.70 8.03
N ALA A 220 -17.52 -3.14 7.63
CA ALA A 220 -17.39 -2.25 6.48
C ALA A 220 -16.99 -3.05 5.23
N SER A 221 -17.32 -2.57 4.04
CA SER A 221 -16.97 -3.22 2.77
C SER A 221 -15.52 -2.97 2.33
N GLY A 222 -14.78 -2.13 3.07
CA GLY A 222 -13.39 -1.79 2.77
C GLY A 222 -12.85 -0.66 3.66
N PRO A 223 -11.55 -0.29 3.50
CA PRO A 223 -10.89 0.69 4.36
C PRO A 223 -11.54 2.08 4.34
N ALA A 224 -12.03 2.53 3.19
CA ALA A 224 -12.67 3.84 3.05
C ALA A 224 -14.00 3.90 3.81
N GLU A 225 -14.84 2.86 3.70
CA GLU A 225 -16.09 2.77 4.43
C GLU A 225 -15.85 2.60 5.94
N LEU A 226 -14.84 1.81 6.35
CA LEU A 226 -14.44 1.68 7.74
C LEU A 226 -14.12 3.05 8.34
N ALA A 227 -13.29 3.83 7.68
CA ALA A 227 -12.94 5.17 8.13
C ALA A 227 -14.16 6.11 8.18
N GLU A 228 -15.04 6.02 7.19
CA GLU A 228 -16.28 6.80 7.16
C GLU A 228 -17.20 6.43 8.31
N MET A 229 -17.37 5.15 8.61
CA MET A 229 -18.16 4.65 9.72
C MET A 229 -17.61 5.12 11.06
N VAL A 230 -16.30 4.99 11.31
CA VAL A 230 -15.68 5.48 12.54
C VAL A 230 -15.92 6.98 12.70
N ARG A 231 -15.82 7.75 11.64
CA ARG A 231 -16.04 9.20 11.68
C ARG A 231 -17.50 9.59 12.01
N LYS A 232 -18.45 8.80 11.50
CA LYS A 232 -19.89 9.08 11.67
C LYS A 232 -20.49 8.49 12.93
N ILE A 233 -19.96 7.37 13.43
CA ILE A 233 -20.52 6.66 14.58
C ILE A 233 -19.80 7.13 15.86
N PRO A 234 -20.50 7.85 16.74
CA PRO A 234 -19.91 8.22 18.03
C PRO A 234 -19.51 6.99 18.84
N TYR A 235 -18.43 7.13 19.61
CA TYR A 235 -17.88 6.10 20.48
C TYR A 235 -17.39 4.84 19.76
N SER A 236 -17.09 4.95 18.49
CA SER A 236 -16.54 3.86 17.69
C SER A 236 -15.00 3.81 17.75
N ILE A 237 -14.48 2.62 17.45
CA ILE A 237 -13.06 2.33 17.26
C ILE A 237 -12.89 1.43 16.03
N GLY A 238 -11.79 1.62 15.32
CA GLY A 238 -11.43 0.83 14.14
C GLY A 238 -9.94 0.95 13.83
N TYR A 239 -9.53 0.53 12.66
CA TYR A 239 -8.14 0.59 12.22
C TYR A 239 -8.07 0.89 10.73
N VAL A 240 -7.13 1.72 10.35
CA VAL A 240 -6.87 2.09 8.95
C VAL A 240 -5.37 2.26 8.72
N ASP A 241 -4.97 2.32 7.46
CA ASP A 241 -3.62 2.76 7.12
C ASP A 241 -3.35 4.16 7.69
N PHE A 242 -2.16 4.35 8.27
CA PHE A 242 -1.78 5.62 8.91
C PHE A 242 -1.89 6.79 7.96
N SER A 243 -1.41 6.64 6.73
CA SER A 243 -1.44 7.72 5.74
C SER A 243 -2.87 8.12 5.39
N TYR A 244 -3.79 7.15 5.34
CA TYR A 244 -5.22 7.43 5.16
C TYR A 244 -5.81 8.19 6.37
N ALA A 245 -5.42 7.81 7.60
CA ALA A 245 -5.87 8.52 8.80
C ALA A 245 -5.42 9.99 8.80
N VAL A 246 -4.16 10.25 8.40
CA VAL A 246 -3.61 11.62 8.31
C VAL A 246 -4.32 12.43 7.23
N GLN A 247 -4.40 11.89 5.99
CA GLN A 247 -5.04 12.58 4.86
C GLN A 247 -6.50 12.94 5.14
N THR A 248 -7.21 12.07 5.86
CA THR A 248 -8.63 12.27 6.19
C THR A 248 -8.86 12.88 7.57
N LYS A 249 -7.78 13.30 8.26
CA LYS A 249 -7.79 13.99 9.56
C LYS A 249 -8.56 13.22 10.63
N MET A 250 -8.34 11.92 10.72
CA MET A 250 -8.93 11.09 11.77
C MET A 250 -8.16 11.22 13.08
N THR A 251 -8.87 11.04 14.18
CA THR A 251 -8.25 10.90 15.50
C THR A 251 -7.76 9.48 15.68
N TYR A 252 -6.53 9.30 16.16
CA TYR A 252 -5.92 7.99 16.40
C TYR A 252 -5.19 7.90 17.73
N ALA A 253 -5.04 6.68 18.24
CA ALA A 253 -4.47 6.39 19.54
C ALA A 253 -2.93 6.33 19.50
N ALA A 254 -2.29 6.60 20.64
CA ALA A 254 -0.91 6.22 20.90
C ALA A 254 -0.88 4.73 21.34
N ILE A 255 0.01 3.96 20.73
CA ILE A 255 0.07 2.51 20.90
C ILE A 255 1.30 2.13 21.73
N GLY A 256 1.09 1.25 22.73
CA GLY A 256 2.16 0.78 23.60
C GLY A 256 3.18 -0.08 22.84
N ASP A 257 4.45 0.19 23.06
CA ASP A 257 5.57 -0.52 22.42
C ASP A 257 5.95 -1.85 23.12
N GLY A 258 5.25 -2.17 24.22
CA GLY A 258 5.55 -3.34 25.07
C GLY A 258 6.61 -3.08 26.16
N ASN A 259 7.31 -1.95 26.12
CA ASN A 259 8.34 -1.56 27.12
C ASN A 259 7.84 -0.53 28.13
N GLY A 260 6.62 -0.04 27.94
CA GLY A 260 5.96 0.93 28.82
C GLY A 260 5.74 2.30 28.17
N ASP A 261 6.29 2.53 26.99
CA ASP A 261 6.08 3.76 26.22
C ASP A 261 4.85 3.65 25.30
N TYR A 262 4.22 4.79 25.03
CA TYR A 262 3.08 4.91 24.12
C TYR A 262 3.43 5.82 22.97
N ILE A 263 3.53 5.25 21.78
CA ILE A 263 4.03 5.92 20.59
C ILE A 263 2.87 6.32 19.68
N VAL A 264 2.83 7.60 19.35
CA VAL A 264 1.92 8.13 18.33
C VAL A 264 2.51 7.80 16.95
N PRO A 265 1.72 7.24 16.03
CA PRO A 265 2.20 7.03 14.66
C PRO A 265 2.56 8.37 14.01
N SER A 266 3.73 8.42 13.42
CA SER A 266 4.26 9.56 12.67
C SER A 266 5.25 9.07 11.62
N MET A 267 5.54 9.88 10.62
CA MET A 267 6.58 9.55 9.62
C MET A 267 7.90 9.17 10.28
N GLN A 268 8.28 9.89 11.36
CA GLN A 268 9.51 9.66 12.10
C GLN A 268 9.47 8.33 12.89
N SER A 269 8.43 8.09 13.70
CA SER A 269 8.33 6.88 14.53
C SER A 269 8.18 5.61 13.68
N ILE A 270 7.53 5.70 12.51
CA ILE A 270 7.41 4.62 11.54
C ILE A 270 8.75 4.36 10.85
N GLY A 271 9.43 5.41 10.37
CA GLY A 271 10.75 5.29 9.78
C GLY A 271 11.76 4.66 10.75
N HIS A 272 11.76 5.09 12.00
CA HIS A 272 12.60 4.49 13.05
C HIS A 272 12.31 2.99 13.24
N SER A 273 11.04 2.58 13.21
CA SER A 273 10.69 1.14 13.27
C SER A 273 11.27 0.35 12.11
N VAL A 274 11.26 0.91 10.89
CA VAL A 274 11.89 0.26 9.73
C VAL A 274 13.38 0.10 9.93
N ASP A 275 14.07 1.15 10.39
CA ASP A 275 15.53 1.14 10.53
C ASP A 275 16.01 0.09 11.53
N ILE A 276 15.31 -0.06 12.67
CA ILE A 276 15.77 -0.96 13.75
C ILE A 276 15.22 -2.38 13.66
N ALA A 277 13.99 -2.54 13.14
CA ALA A 277 13.30 -3.82 13.14
C ALA A 277 13.37 -4.55 11.78
N LEU A 278 14.00 -3.94 10.78
CA LEU A 278 14.18 -4.53 9.47
C LEU A 278 14.97 -5.83 9.55
N GLN A 279 14.45 -6.86 8.91
CA GLN A 279 15.13 -8.12 8.68
C GLN A 279 15.35 -8.33 7.19
N VAL A 280 16.61 -8.21 6.77
CA VAL A 280 17.04 -8.59 5.42
C VAL A 280 17.81 -9.88 5.54
N HIS A 281 17.36 -10.92 4.87
CA HIS A 281 18.08 -12.19 4.87
C HIS A 281 19.32 -12.04 3.99
N ASN A 282 20.50 -12.31 4.56
CA ASN A 282 21.77 -12.26 3.83
C ASN A 282 21.75 -13.27 2.68
N TYR A 283 21.85 -12.76 1.48
CA TYR A 283 21.94 -13.56 0.28
C TYR A 283 23.42 -13.83 -0.03
N SER A 284 23.80 -15.10 -0.04
CA SER A 284 25.13 -15.48 -0.50
C SER A 284 25.16 -15.41 -2.02
N THR A 285 25.97 -14.51 -2.56
CA THR A 285 26.20 -14.35 -4.01
C THR A 285 27.03 -15.49 -4.62
N ASP A 286 27.47 -16.45 -3.80
CA ASP A 286 28.40 -17.54 -4.19
C ASP A 286 27.70 -18.76 -4.83
N ARG A 287 26.40 -18.68 -5.13
CA ARG A 287 25.68 -19.77 -5.78
C ARG A 287 25.71 -19.65 -7.30
N SER A 288 25.86 -20.79 -7.97
CA SER A 288 25.82 -20.86 -9.43
C SER A 288 24.46 -20.37 -9.97
N PRO A 289 24.40 -19.75 -11.18
CA PRO A 289 23.17 -19.15 -11.75
C PRO A 289 21.97 -20.09 -11.83
N SER A 290 22.20 -21.42 -11.90
CA SER A 290 21.12 -22.43 -11.95
C SER A 290 20.51 -22.77 -10.59
N GLN A 291 20.99 -22.17 -9.47
CA GLN A 291 20.52 -22.41 -8.10
C GLN A 291 20.09 -21.11 -7.40
N VAL A 292 19.84 -20.06 -8.15
CA VAL A 292 19.40 -18.78 -7.58
C VAL A 292 17.96 -18.93 -7.08
N GLN A 293 17.83 -19.43 -5.85
CA GLN A 293 16.59 -19.29 -5.10
C GLN A 293 16.44 -17.82 -4.75
N GLN A 294 15.26 -17.29 -5.01
CA GLN A 294 14.88 -15.94 -4.65
C GLN A 294 15.13 -15.71 -3.14
N PRO A 295 15.76 -14.60 -2.75
CA PRO A 295 15.85 -14.27 -1.34
C PRO A 295 14.46 -14.04 -0.77
N PRO A 296 14.17 -14.52 0.46
CA PRO A 296 12.93 -14.16 1.10
C PRO A 296 12.82 -12.64 1.23
N PRO A 297 11.62 -12.07 1.05
CA PRO A 297 11.43 -10.63 1.11
C PRO A 297 11.84 -10.08 2.49
N PRO A 298 12.44 -8.88 2.56
CA PRO A 298 12.68 -8.21 3.82
C PRO A 298 11.37 -8.01 4.59
N THR A 299 11.41 -8.17 5.91
CA THR A 299 10.24 -8.04 6.79
C THR A 299 10.58 -7.19 8.00
N ILE A 300 9.57 -6.70 8.70
CA ILE A 300 9.71 -6.01 9.98
C ILE A 300 9.53 -7.03 11.11
N ASN A 301 10.51 -7.11 11.99
CA ASN A 301 10.43 -7.95 13.18
C ASN A 301 9.90 -7.15 14.36
N ALA A 302 8.63 -7.33 14.68
CA ALA A 302 7.98 -6.63 15.79
C ALA A 302 8.71 -6.80 17.14
N SER A 303 9.42 -7.91 17.38
CA SER A 303 10.18 -8.15 18.61
C SER A 303 11.42 -7.26 18.78
N ARG A 304 11.82 -6.53 17.73
CA ARG A 304 12.95 -5.59 17.75
C ARG A 304 12.52 -4.14 17.91
N ILE A 305 11.23 -3.88 17.96
CA ILE A 305 10.69 -2.54 18.15
C ILE A 305 11.03 -2.09 19.57
N VAL A 306 11.65 -0.92 19.68
CA VAL A 306 12.11 -0.32 20.92
C VAL A 306 11.52 1.09 21.08
N SER A 307 11.87 1.79 22.17
CA SER A 307 11.42 3.17 22.44
C SER A 307 11.48 4.08 21.22
N ASP A 308 10.51 4.97 21.09
CA ASP A 308 10.33 5.91 19.97
C ASP A 308 9.96 5.27 18.61
N SER A 309 9.68 3.97 18.58
CA SER A 309 9.32 3.23 17.38
C SER A 309 7.86 2.81 17.39
N TYR A 310 7.12 3.14 16.34
CA TYR A 310 5.71 2.75 16.25
C TYR A 310 5.55 1.23 16.04
N PRO A 311 4.73 0.52 16.85
CA PRO A 311 4.78 -0.94 16.86
C PRO A 311 3.97 -1.65 15.75
N ILE A 312 3.00 -0.98 15.12
CA ILE A 312 2.15 -1.61 14.08
C ILE A 312 2.63 -1.19 12.70
N VAL A 313 3.78 -1.73 12.29
CA VAL A 313 4.49 -1.35 11.06
C VAL A 313 4.79 -2.58 10.20
N GLY A 314 4.75 -2.39 8.89
CA GLY A 314 5.14 -3.33 7.85
C GLY A 314 5.76 -2.62 6.65
N LEU A 315 5.78 -3.31 5.51
CA LEU A 315 6.30 -2.77 4.26
C LEU A 315 5.28 -2.98 3.13
N TYR A 316 5.25 -2.03 2.21
CA TYR A 316 4.68 -2.25 0.88
C TYR A 316 5.77 -2.76 -0.06
N TYR A 317 5.38 -3.66 -0.94
CA TYR A 317 6.29 -4.33 -1.88
C TYR A 317 5.80 -4.16 -3.31
N ALA A 318 6.73 -3.88 -4.20
CA ALA A 318 6.57 -4.16 -5.62
C ALA A 318 6.77 -5.66 -5.84
N SER A 319 5.71 -6.36 -6.21
CA SER A 319 5.69 -7.78 -6.53
C SER A 319 5.78 -7.95 -8.04
N LEU A 320 6.82 -8.61 -8.48
CA LEU A 320 7.05 -8.93 -9.88
C LEU A 320 6.80 -10.43 -10.07
N SER A 321 5.84 -10.78 -10.91
CA SER A 321 5.58 -12.18 -11.26
C SER A 321 6.76 -12.75 -12.04
N ALA A 322 7.07 -14.03 -11.82
CA ALA A 322 7.99 -14.73 -12.70
C ALA A 322 7.44 -14.65 -14.12
N ILE A 323 8.25 -14.14 -15.00
CA ILE A 323 7.86 -13.87 -16.39
C ILE A 323 7.65 -15.20 -17.09
N ASP A 324 6.42 -15.50 -17.44
CA ASP A 324 6.05 -16.66 -18.28
C ASP A 324 6.63 -16.55 -19.69
N ASP A 325 6.47 -17.59 -20.51
CA ASP A 325 7.08 -17.84 -21.83
C ASP A 325 7.06 -16.69 -22.87
N ASP A 326 6.37 -15.58 -22.61
CA ASP A 326 6.38 -14.36 -23.44
C ASP A 326 7.75 -13.66 -23.56
N LYS A 327 8.76 -14.16 -22.83
CA LYS A 327 10.17 -13.67 -22.91
C LYS A 327 10.80 -13.78 -24.29
N GLN A 328 10.27 -14.61 -25.15
CA GLN A 328 10.87 -14.82 -26.47
C GLN A 328 10.45 -13.76 -27.49
N GLU A 329 9.36 -13.02 -27.23
CA GLU A 329 8.94 -11.93 -28.10
C GLU A 329 9.62 -10.62 -27.73
N GLU A 330 10.02 -9.84 -28.71
CA GLU A 330 10.69 -8.55 -28.53
C GLU A 330 9.84 -7.57 -27.71
N GLU A 331 8.52 -7.65 -27.84
CA GLU A 331 7.58 -6.83 -27.07
C GLU A 331 7.59 -7.20 -25.60
N GLY A 332 7.58 -8.47 -25.22
CA GLY A 332 7.68 -8.93 -23.84
C GLY A 332 8.98 -8.44 -23.17
N ARG A 333 10.10 -8.50 -23.87
CA ARG A 333 11.38 -7.96 -23.37
C ARG A 333 11.31 -6.45 -23.12
N ARG A 334 10.69 -5.69 -24.03
CA ARG A 334 10.52 -4.22 -23.84
C ARG A 334 9.66 -3.90 -22.63
N ARG A 335 8.57 -4.65 -22.43
CA ARG A 335 7.70 -4.48 -21.24
C ARG A 335 8.47 -4.73 -19.95
N ILE A 336 9.26 -5.79 -19.88
CA ILE A 336 10.06 -6.09 -18.69
C ILE A 336 11.11 -5.00 -18.41
N VAL A 337 11.79 -4.51 -19.45
CA VAL A 337 12.75 -3.41 -19.28
C VAL A 337 12.05 -2.16 -18.76
N ALA A 338 10.91 -1.79 -19.35
CA ALA A 338 10.11 -0.64 -18.92
C ALA A 338 9.62 -0.79 -17.46
N MET A 339 9.15 -1.98 -17.09
CA MET A 339 8.75 -2.30 -15.72
C MET A 339 9.93 -2.19 -14.74
N LEU A 340 11.09 -2.73 -15.07
CA LEU A 340 12.29 -2.63 -14.22
C LEU A 340 12.78 -1.19 -14.09
N ASP A 341 12.67 -0.38 -15.13
CA ASP A 341 13.02 1.04 -15.07
C ASP A 341 12.03 1.82 -14.19
N PHE A 342 10.74 1.47 -14.24
CA PHE A 342 9.76 2.00 -13.30
C PHE A 342 10.11 1.62 -11.85
N VAL A 343 10.40 0.34 -11.58
CA VAL A 343 10.78 -0.11 -10.22
C VAL A 343 12.07 0.55 -9.72
N LYS A 344 13.07 0.73 -10.58
CA LYS A 344 14.27 1.50 -10.23
C LYS A 344 13.93 2.93 -9.85
N TRP A 345 13.05 3.56 -10.63
CA TRP A 345 12.59 4.92 -10.33
C TRP A 345 11.84 4.98 -9.00
N LEU A 346 11.01 3.96 -8.66
CA LEU A 346 10.29 3.90 -7.37
C LEU A 346 11.22 3.97 -6.16
N ILE A 347 12.42 3.40 -6.25
CA ILE A 347 13.37 3.31 -5.13
C ILE A 347 14.41 4.45 -5.14
N THR A 348 14.34 5.40 -6.09
CA THR A 348 15.23 6.56 -6.10
C THR A 348 14.69 7.71 -5.26
N GLU A 349 15.59 8.45 -4.62
CA GLU A 349 15.25 9.60 -3.77
C GLU A 349 14.49 10.68 -4.54
N SER A 350 14.98 11.06 -5.72
CA SER A 350 14.38 12.10 -6.57
C SER A 350 13.20 11.62 -7.41
N GLY A 351 12.84 10.34 -7.30
CA GLY A 351 11.73 9.70 -7.99
C GLY A 351 10.59 9.33 -7.05
N GLY A 352 10.29 8.02 -7.01
CA GLY A 352 9.17 7.50 -6.25
C GLY A 352 9.21 7.82 -4.75
N GLN A 353 10.40 7.88 -4.14
CA GLN A 353 10.50 8.14 -2.70
C GLN A 353 10.14 9.59 -2.33
N GLN A 354 10.50 10.57 -3.15
CA GLN A 354 10.08 11.95 -2.94
C GLN A 354 8.55 12.08 -3.03
N THR A 355 7.95 11.37 -3.96
CA THR A 355 6.50 11.38 -4.17
C THR A 355 5.73 10.83 -2.97
N LEU A 356 6.29 9.87 -2.22
CA LEU A 356 5.66 9.33 -1.01
C LEU A 356 5.43 10.41 0.06
N LEU A 357 6.38 11.33 0.22
CA LEU A 357 6.26 12.43 1.19
C LEU A 357 5.08 13.35 0.88
N GLU A 358 4.74 13.55 -0.40
CA GLU A 358 3.62 14.39 -0.82
C GLU A 358 2.26 13.81 -0.42
N VAL A 359 2.21 12.50 -0.19
CA VAL A 359 0.99 11.75 0.14
C VAL A 359 1.05 11.07 1.51
N GLU A 360 1.92 11.55 2.39
CA GLU A 360 2.05 11.12 3.78
C GLU A 360 2.37 9.61 3.95
N TYR A 361 3.12 9.03 2.99
CA TYR A 361 3.65 7.67 3.10
C TYR A 361 5.14 7.70 3.44
N PRO A 362 5.59 6.89 4.43
CA PRO A 362 6.98 6.90 4.85
C PRO A 362 7.91 6.32 3.78
N PRO A 363 8.88 7.11 3.27
CA PRO A 363 9.90 6.58 2.37
C PRO A 363 10.84 5.66 3.12
N ILE A 364 11.44 4.72 2.41
CA ILE A 364 12.44 3.77 2.95
C ILE A 364 13.79 3.87 2.25
N TYR A 365 13.88 4.74 1.24
CA TYR A 365 15.10 5.09 0.50
C TYR A 365 15.22 6.61 0.39
N PRO A 366 16.42 7.18 0.31
CA PRO A 366 17.69 6.61 0.75
C PRO A 366 17.73 6.53 2.29
N GLY A 367 18.68 5.87 2.85
CA GLY A 367 18.89 5.80 4.30
C GLY A 367 19.05 4.36 4.77
N ASN A 368 18.41 3.39 4.10
CA ASN A 368 18.57 1.99 4.44
C ASN A 368 19.41 1.25 3.39
N GLU A 369 20.73 1.17 3.63
CA GLU A 369 21.67 0.52 2.71
C GLU A 369 21.37 -0.99 2.52
N GLN A 370 20.79 -1.66 3.50
CA GLN A 370 20.44 -3.08 3.40
C GLN A 370 19.29 -3.27 2.39
N LEU A 371 18.26 -2.41 2.44
CA LEU A 371 17.18 -2.44 1.45
C LEU A 371 17.67 -2.07 0.06
N ALA A 372 18.52 -1.05 -0.07
CA ALA A 372 19.08 -0.65 -1.35
C ALA A 372 19.91 -1.79 -1.99
N THR A 373 20.70 -2.47 -1.19
CA THR A 373 21.49 -3.64 -1.65
C THR A 373 20.56 -4.79 -2.06
N TYR A 374 19.55 -5.09 -1.26
CA TYR A 374 18.56 -6.12 -1.57
C TYR A 374 17.82 -5.83 -2.88
N ALA A 375 17.29 -4.61 -3.05
CA ALA A 375 16.58 -4.19 -4.24
C ALA A 375 17.46 -4.30 -5.48
N LYS A 376 18.72 -3.84 -5.40
CA LYS A 376 19.69 -3.96 -6.49
C LYS A 376 19.94 -5.41 -6.89
N ILE A 377 20.21 -6.30 -5.92
CA ILE A 377 20.44 -7.72 -6.19
C ILE A 377 19.20 -8.34 -6.87
N THR A 378 18.01 -8.01 -6.39
CA THR A 378 16.75 -8.53 -6.97
C THR A 378 16.57 -8.07 -8.41
N ILE A 379 16.78 -6.78 -8.69
CA ILE A 379 16.69 -6.20 -10.05
C ILE A 379 17.74 -6.83 -10.97
N ASP A 380 19.00 -6.93 -10.52
CA ASP A 380 20.09 -7.54 -11.30
C ASP A 380 19.81 -9.02 -11.61
N THR A 381 19.16 -9.73 -10.69
CA THR A 381 18.76 -11.14 -10.89
C THR A 381 17.74 -11.25 -12.01
N ILE A 382 16.71 -10.38 -12.01
CA ILE A 382 15.69 -10.34 -13.07
C ILE A 382 16.34 -10.00 -14.41
N GLN A 383 17.19 -8.96 -14.44
CA GLN A 383 17.88 -8.55 -15.68
C GLN A 383 18.74 -9.67 -16.28
N LYS A 384 19.47 -10.42 -15.45
CA LYS A 384 20.25 -11.57 -15.92
C LYS A 384 19.38 -12.69 -16.49
N SER A 385 18.18 -12.91 -15.94
CA SER A 385 17.25 -13.92 -16.48
C SER A 385 16.67 -13.56 -17.85
N LEU A 386 16.78 -12.30 -18.28
CA LEU A 386 16.36 -11.83 -19.60
C LEU A 386 17.42 -12.04 -20.70
N ILE A 387 18.67 -12.28 -20.31
CA ILE A 387 19.82 -12.40 -21.25
C ILE A 387 20.03 -13.87 -21.65
N ILE A 388 19.45 -14.80 -20.93
CA ILE A 388 19.52 -16.24 -21.19
C ILE A 388 18.33 -16.70 -21.99
#